data_692133993d080fb678272f60acf6c06d
#
_entry.id   692133993d080fb678272f60acf6c06d
#
_cell.length_a   1.000
_cell.length_b   1.000
_cell.length_c   1.000
_cell.angle_alpha   90.00
_cell.angle_beta   90.00
_cell.angle_gamma   90.00
#
_symmetry.space_group_name_H-M   'P 1'
#
loop_
_entity.id
_entity.type
_entity.pdbx_description
1 polymer ?
#
loop_
_entity_poly.entity_id
_entity_poly.type
_entity_poly.pdbx_seq_one_letter_code
_entity_poly.pdbx_strand_id
1 'polypeptide(L)' 'MTIEQMWQKSNEARREAKALQRKLQTITDPDERKQMAQQMNDLFALAKTLKDEAKHRHYQDESIEREFLALKANLEDD' A
#
# COMPACT_ATOMS: atom_id res chain seq x y z
N MET A 1 15.92 2.85 -2.67
CA MET A 1 14.55 2.89 -3.22
C MET A 1 14.12 4.34 -3.40
N THR A 2 13.62 4.70 -4.57
CA THR A 2 13.12 6.06 -4.84
C THR A 2 11.73 6.25 -4.24
N ILE A 3 11.31 7.51 -4.10
CA ILE A 3 9.95 7.82 -3.62
C ILE A 3 8.89 7.21 -4.54
N GLU A 4 9.13 7.29 -5.85
CA GLU A 4 8.25 6.66 -6.83
C GLU A 4 8.11 5.16 -6.61
N GLN A 5 9.24 4.47 -6.40
CA GLN A 5 9.24 3.03 -6.14
C GLN A 5 8.49 2.70 -4.84
N MET A 6 8.63 3.52 -3.81
CA MET A 6 7.89 3.34 -2.56
C MET A 6 6.39 3.46 -2.75
N TRP A 7 5.95 4.46 -3.51
CA TRP A 7 4.54 4.64 -3.83
C TRP A 7 3.99 3.49 -4.65
N GLN A 8 4.74 3.03 -5.66
CA GLN A 8 4.35 1.88 -6.48
C GLN A 8 4.20 0.61 -5.63
N LYS A 9 5.18 0.33 -4.78
CA LYS A 9 5.11 -0.85 -3.90
C LYS A 9 3.99 -0.75 -2.89
N SER A 10 3.75 0.43 -2.33
CA SER A 10 2.62 0.67 -1.43
C SER A 10 1.30 0.37 -2.13
N ASN A 11 1.15 0.85 -3.37
CA ASN A 11 -0.05 0.63 -4.15
C ASN A 11 -0.25 -0.85 -4.50
N GLU A 12 0.82 -1.55 -4.87
CA GLU A 12 0.77 -3.00 -5.14
C GLU A 12 0.35 -3.77 -3.89
N ALA A 13 0.95 -3.47 -2.75
CA ALA A 13 0.59 -4.13 -1.48
C ALA A 13 -0.87 -3.88 -1.12
N ARG A 14 -1.36 -2.67 -1.34
CA ARG A 14 -2.76 -2.32 -1.10
C ARG A 14 -3.71 -3.08 -2.02
N ARG A 15 -3.35 -3.21 -3.30
CA ARG A 15 -4.16 -3.98 -4.26
C ARG A 15 -4.22 -5.45 -3.88
N GLU A 16 -3.10 -6.04 -3.50
CA GLU A 16 -3.07 -7.43 -3.02
C GLU A 16 -3.92 -7.60 -1.77
N ALA A 17 -3.85 -6.67 -0.83
CA ALA A 17 -4.66 -6.70 0.38
C ALA A 17 -6.16 -6.64 0.06
N LYS A 18 -6.56 -5.79 -0.87
CA LYS A 18 -7.95 -5.71 -1.34
C LYS A 18 -8.40 -6.99 -2.02
N ALA A 19 -7.53 -7.62 -2.82
CA ALA A 19 -7.82 -8.89 -3.46
C ALA A 19 -8.04 -9.99 -2.43
N LEU A 20 -7.21 -10.04 -1.38
CA LEU A 20 -7.38 -10.97 -0.27
C LEU A 20 -8.68 -10.71 0.50
N GLN A 21 -9.05 -9.46 0.68
CA GLN A 21 -10.29 -9.08 1.33
C GLN A 21 -11.51 -9.64 0.58
N ARG A 22 -11.49 -9.57 -0.74
CA ARG A 22 -12.56 -10.15 -1.57
C ARG A 22 -12.61 -11.66 -1.46
N LYS A 23 -11.44 -12.33 -1.50
CA LYS A 23 -11.37 -13.79 -1.33
C LYS A 23 -11.86 -14.21 0.06
N LEU A 24 -11.57 -13.42 1.07
CA LEU A 24 -11.96 -13.70 2.44
C LEU A 24 -13.48 -13.87 2.58
N GLN A 25 -14.24 -13.10 1.80
CA GLN A 25 -15.70 -13.17 1.83
C GLN A 25 -16.24 -14.51 1.30
N THR A 26 -15.46 -15.21 0.49
CA THR A 26 -15.88 -16.51 -0.11
C THR A 26 -15.39 -17.71 0.68
N ILE A 27 -14.46 -17.53 1.61
CA ILE A 27 -13.87 -18.61 2.39
C ILE A 27 -14.70 -18.84 3.65
N THR A 28 -15.08 -20.12 3.88
CA THR A 28 -15.87 -20.52 5.03
C THR A 28 -15.06 -21.18 6.13
N ASP A 29 -13.86 -21.72 5.81
CA ASP A 29 -13.00 -22.35 6.81
C ASP A 29 -12.39 -21.30 7.76
N PRO A 30 -12.62 -21.42 9.08
CA PRO A 30 -12.10 -20.44 10.04
C PRO A 30 -10.59 -20.31 10.05
N ASP A 31 -9.84 -21.40 9.87
CA ASP A 31 -8.38 -21.38 9.88
C ASP A 31 -7.84 -20.68 8.66
N GLU A 32 -8.40 -20.95 7.48
CA GLU A 32 -8.01 -20.27 6.23
C GLU A 32 -8.36 -18.78 6.31
N ARG A 33 -9.51 -18.45 6.84
CA ARG A 33 -9.93 -17.05 7.03
C ARG A 33 -8.94 -16.30 7.91
N LYS A 34 -8.51 -16.92 9.00
CA LYS A 34 -7.58 -16.31 9.94
C LYS A 34 -6.23 -16.04 9.29
N GLN A 35 -5.68 -17.02 8.55
CA GLN A 35 -4.41 -16.87 7.85
C GLN A 35 -4.49 -15.78 6.78
N MET A 36 -5.55 -15.76 6.01
CA MET A 36 -5.74 -14.78 4.95
C MET A 36 -5.93 -13.38 5.51
N ALA A 37 -6.69 -13.25 6.60
CA ALA A 37 -6.87 -11.97 7.29
C ALA A 37 -5.54 -11.43 7.80
N GLN A 38 -4.67 -12.28 8.33
CA GLN A 38 -3.36 -11.88 8.78
C GLN A 38 -2.48 -11.38 7.63
N GLN A 39 -2.48 -12.10 6.50
CA GLN A 39 -1.76 -11.68 5.30
C GLN A 39 -2.27 -10.34 4.79
N MET A 40 -3.58 -10.16 4.78
CA MET A 40 -4.21 -8.90 4.38
C MET A 40 -3.75 -7.74 5.28
N ASN A 41 -3.78 -7.95 6.59
CA ASN A 41 -3.35 -6.94 7.55
C ASN A 41 -1.87 -6.60 7.40
N ASP A 42 -1.02 -7.60 7.15
CA ASP A 42 0.41 -7.38 6.92
C ASP A 42 0.65 -6.54 5.67
N LEU A 43 -0.11 -6.79 4.60
CA LEU A 43 0.00 -6.03 3.36
C LEU A 43 -0.47 -4.58 3.54
N PHE A 44 -1.56 -4.35 4.27
CA PHE A 44 -2.00 -3.00 4.59
C PHE A 44 -0.98 -2.25 5.46
N ALA A 45 -0.37 -2.94 6.43
CA ALA A 45 0.67 -2.36 7.26
C ALA A 45 1.90 -1.99 6.43
N LEU A 46 2.31 -2.86 5.51
CA LEU A 46 3.42 -2.57 4.60
C LEU A 46 3.11 -1.36 3.71
N ALA A 47 1.92 -1.30 3.16
CA ALA A 47 1.50 -0.19 2.32
C ALA A 47 1.55 1.14 3.09
N LYS A 48 1.07 1.14 4.33
CA LYS A 48 1.11 2.32 5.20
C LYS A 48 2.54 2.74 5.52
N THR A 49 3.41 1.79 5.87
CA THR A 49 4.81 2.06 6.20
C THR A 49 5.54 2.68 5.00
N LEU A 50 5.34 2.13 3.81
CA LEU A 50 5.96 2.67 2.59
C LEU A 50 5.46 4.08 2.26
N LYS A 51 4.16 4.31 2.44
CA LYS A 51 3.57 5.64 2.25
C LYS A 51 4.16 6.66 3.21
N ASP A 52 4.24 6.31 4.49
CA ASP A 52 4.75 7.19 5.52
C ASP A 52 6.23 7.52 5.27
N GLU A 53 7.01 6.53 4.87
CA GLU A 53 8.42 6.73 4.54
C GLU A 53 8.60 7.62 3.30
N ALA A 54 7.77 7.42 2.28
CA ALA A 54 7.79 8.27 1.09
C ALA A 54 7.46 9.72 1.42
N LYS A 55 6.45 9.94 2.27
CA LYS A 55 6.10 11.28 2.75
C LYS A 55 7.24 11.92 3.54
N HIS A 56 7.88 11.15 4.40
CA HIS A 56 9.01 11.64 5.20
C HIS A 56 10.16 12.11 4.31
N ARG A 57 10.52 11.33 3.31
CA ARG A 57 11.56 11.71 2.35
C ARG A 57 11.18 12.93 1.51
N HIS A 58 9.90 13.02 1.16
CA HIS A 58 9.40 14.18 0.42
C HIS A 58 9.63 15.48 1.20
N TYR A 59 9.34 15.48 2.49
CA TYR A 59 9.54 16.67 3.33
C TYR A 59 11.00 17.04 3.51
N GLN A 60 11.93 16.12 3.26
CA GLN A 60 13.36 16.39 3.38
C GLN A 60 13.96 16.95 2.09
N ASP A 61 13.27 16.83 0.95
CA ASP A 61 13.80 17.25 -0.35
C ASP A 61 12.71 17.98 -1.15
N GLU A 62 12.79 19.31 -1.14
CA GLU A 62 11.84 20.17 -1.84
C GLU A 62 11.90 19.99 -3.36
N SER A 63 13.02 19.50 -3.91
CA SER A 63 13.19 19.36 -5.35
C SER A 63 12.27 18.33 -5.98
N ILE A 64 11.76 17.37 -5.19
CA ILE A 64 10.85 16.32 -5.66
C ILE A 64 9.40 16.59 -5.30
N GLU A 65 9.08 17.74 -4.75
CA GLU A 65 7.71 18.08 -4.34
C GLU A 65 6.70 17.93 -5.47
N ARG A 66 7.04 18.40 -6.66
CA ARG A 66 6.15 18.31 -7.83
C ARG A 66 5.92 16.87 -8.27
N GLU A 67 6.97 16.06 -8.29
CA GLU A 67 6.86 14.64 -8.63
C GLU A 67 6.00 13.91 -7.62
N PHE A 68 6.21 14.21 -6.35
CA PHE A 68 5.43 13.62 -5.26
C PHE A 68 3.94 13.91 -5.41
N LEU A 69 3.58 15.16 -5.68
CA LEU A 69 2.18 15.55 -5.86
C LEU A 69 1.53 14.89 -7.07
N ALA A 70 2.27 14.77 -8.17
CA ALA A 70 1.80 14.08 -9.37
C ALA A 70 1.54 12.60 -9.11
N LEU A 71 2.49 11.93 -8.43
CA LEU A 71 2.35 10.51 -8.07
C LEU A 71 1.18 10.29 -7.12
N LYS A 72 1.00 11.17 -6.14
CA LYS A 72 -0.10 11.10 -5.20
C LYS A 72 -1.45 11.20 -5.90
N ALA A 73 -1.58 12.14 -6.83
CA ALA A 73 -2.82 12.31 -7.61
C ALA A 73 -3.15 11.05 -8.42
N ASN A 74 -2.15 10.45 -9.08
CA ASN A 74 -2.33 9.22 -9.83
C ASN A 74 -2.74 8.04 -8.98
N LEU A 75 -2.22 7.94 -7.76
CA LEU A 75 -2.49 6.82 -6.86
C LEU A 75 -3.82 6.98 -6.11
N GLU A 76 -4.29 8.19 -5.92
CA GLU A 76 -5.57 8.44 -5.26
C GLU A 76 -6.77 8.12 -6.18
N ASP A 77 -6.57 8.07 -7.48
CA ASP A 77 -7.60 7.69 -8.44
C ASP A 77 -7.94 6.19 -8.42
N ASP A 78 -7.19 5.40 -7.71
CA ASP A 78 -7.52 3.99 -7.49
C ASP A 78 -8.69 3.88 -6.49
#